data_8ffe5190c3dbf46ef08f5ffc1f01f947
#
_entry.id   8ffe5190c3dbf46ef08f5ffc1f01f947
#
_cell.length_a   1.000
_cell.length_b   1.000
_cell.length_c   1.000
_cell.angle_alpha   90.00
_cell.angle_beta   90.00
_cell.angle_gamma   90.00
#
_symmetry.space_group_name_H-M   'P 1'
#
loop_
_entity.id
_entity.type
_entity.pdbx_description
1 polymer ?
#
loop_
_entity_poly.entity_id
_entity_poly.type
_entity_poly.pdbx_seq_one_letter_code
_entity_poly.pdbx_strand_id
1 'polypeptide(L)'
;MNKIKIAYCAMGMNAMYWISKRFDEMKPYVDRMIYIDGGSIDDTIVYTRNRGDVEMYIHPWKDDYAGQRNNYLMYAQRDPKPDWIMVSDHDEFFSPALLENIHGILEKAENLCYNKIDVQCKLIYNLGEKEASRELRPFWKPLIFKNDRGLSYSGSPHETFSNPNGWRETRIGSEDIYYGHVRQKDVIWIKGARNFVVSGGAMLYDKNPHYIEFKAALKADGHELDSIKFNKLMVDGSVGPNTTKWIVDHRDIRDPSLPDNCCSEMRECYLTYFKLYHPEKEHDVLNNNPHIS
;
A
#
# COMPACT_ATOMS: atom_id res chain seq x y z
N MET A 1 29.84 -13.14 18.17
CA MET A 1 29.16 -13.04 16.85
C MET A 1 29.05 -11.58 16.48
N ASN A 2 29.23 -11.22 15.23
CA ASN A 2 28.96 -9.84 14.79
C ASN A 2 27.46 -9.59 14.90
N LYS A 3 27.08 -8.41 15.36
CA LYS A 3 25.66 -8.02 15.45
C LYS A 3 25.04 -8.04 14.04
N ILE A 4 23.94 -8.75 13.86
CA ILE A 4 23.18 -8.77 12.60
C ILE A 4 22.74 -7.35 12.27
N LYS A 5 23.05 -6.88 11.06
CA LYS A 5 22.66 -5.56 10.56
C LYS A 5 21.38 -5.63 9.77
N ILE A 6 20.47 -4.71 10.04
CA ILE A 6 19.12 -4.68 9.47
C ILE A 6 18.91 -3.36 8.72
N ALA A 7 18.38 -3.44 7.49
CA ALA A 7 17.79 -2.29 6.84
C ALA A 7 16.26 -2.35 6.90
N TYR A 8 15.63 -1.23 7.17
CA TYR A 8 14.22 -1.02 6.93
C TYR A 8 14.03 -0.32 5.58
N CYS A 9 13.21 -0.88 4.72
CA CYS A 9 12.92 -0.34 3.41
C CYS A 9 11.41 -0.10 3.27
N ALA A 10 11.04 1.11 2.89
CA ALA A 10 9.65 1.47 2.66
C ALA A 10 9.51 2.27 1.37
N MET A 11 8.30 2.30 0.84
CA MET A 11 7.93 3.14 -0.28
C MET A 11 6.59 3.81 -0.05
N GLY A 12 6.36 4.96 -0.66
CA GLY A 12 5.09 5.64 -0.57
C GLY A 12 5.02 6.88 -1.46
N MET A 13 3.83 7.46 -1.51
CA MET A 13 3.55 8.73 -2.15
C MET A 13 2.48 9.43 -1.33
N ASN A 14 2.68 10.71 -1.01
CA ASN A 14 1.80 11.49 -0.13
C ASN A 14 1.57 10.76 1.21
N ALA A 15 2.65 10.36 1.86
CA ALA A 15 2.65 9.46 3.00
C ALA A 15 3.02 10.15 4.32
N MET A 16 3.02 11.49 4.40
CA MET A 16 3.49 12.25 5.55
C MET A 16 2.88 11.78 6.88
N TYR A 17 1.58 11.53 6.87
CA TYR A 17 0.87 11.05 8.06
C TYR A 17 1.43 9.74 8.64
N TRP A 18 1.90 8.85 7.74
CA TRP A 18 2.37 7.51 8.11
C TRP A 18 3.85 7.47 8.44
N ILE A 19 4.67 8.05 7.56
CA ILE A 19 6.13 7.90 7.63
C ILE A 19 6.73 8.57 8.86
N SER A 20 6.12 9.66 9.36
CA SER A 20 6.58 10.31 10.58
C SER A 20 6.63 9.34 11.77
N LYS A 21 5.59 8.53 11.91
CA LYS A 21 5.49 7.50 12.93
C LYS A 21 6.39 6.29 12.65
N ARG A 22 6.37 5.80 11.39
CA ARG A 22 7.09 4.55 11.03
C ARG A 22 8.60 4.68 11.24
N PHE A 23 9.20 5.77 10.84
CA PHE A 23 10.63 5.95 11.01
C PHE A 23 11.04 5.99 12.48
N ASP A 24 10.27 6.65 13.33
CA ASP A 24 10.55 6.70 14.77
C ASP A 24 10.40 5.32 15.44
N GLU A 25 9.39 4.56 15.03
CA GLU A 25 9.17 3.19 15.52
C GLU A 25 10.29 2.24 15.09
N MET A 26 10.82 2.37 13.88
CA MET A 26 11.84 1.48 13.33
C MET A 26 13.25 1.82 13.76
N LYS A 27 13.55 3.10 13.97
CA LYS A 27 14.89 3.61 14.26
C LYS A 27 15.67 2.86 15.36
N PRO A 28 15.08 2.45 16.50
CA PRO A 28 15.81 1.73 17.55
C PRO A 28 16.26 0.32 17.15
N TYR A 29 15.68 -0.27 16.11
CA TYR A 29 15.82 -1.67 15.78
C TYR A 29 16.59 -1.95 14.50
N VAL A 30 16.88 -0.91 13.71
CA VAL A 30 17.51 -1.06 12.39
C VAL A 30 18.76 -0.18 12.26
N ASP A 31 19.69 -0.62 11.42
CA ASP A 31 20.96 0.09 11.19
C ASP A 31 20.85 1.07 9.99
N ARG A 32 19.92 0.85 9.07
CA ARG A 32 19.64 1.71 7.92
C ARG A 32 18.14 1.85 7.68
N MET A 33 17.73 3.02 7.25
CA MET A 33 16.36 3.27 6.77
C MET A 33 16.42 3.81 5.34
N ILE A 34 15.71 3.16 4.43
CA ILE A 34 15.68 3.52 3.00
C ILE A 34 14.21 3.78 2.61
N TYR A 35 13.95 4.94 2.06
CA TYR A 35 12.63 5.33 1.63
C TYR A 35 12.61 5.70 0.15
N ILE A 36 11.68 5.10 -0.59
CA ILE A 36 11.45 5.41 -2.01
C ILE A 36 10.17 6.23 -2.13
N ASP A 37 10.33 7.48 -2.51
CA ASP A 37 9.23 8.40 -2.74
C ASP A 37 8.74 8.31 -4.18
N GLY A 38 7.43 8.17 -4.36
CA GLY A 38 6.77 8.07 -5.67
C GLY A 38 6.51 9.40 -6.37
N GLY A 39 7.04 10.52 -5.86
CA GLY A 39 6.76 11.87 -6.35
C GLY A 39 5.67 12.56 -5.53
N SER A 40 5.82 12.55 -4.21
CA SER A 40 4.91 13.22 -3.28
C SER A 40 4.81 14.71 -3.53
N ILE A 41 3.62 15.26 -3.32
CA ILE A 41 3.31 16.69 -3.41
C ILE A 41 2.94 17.31 -2.05
N ASP A 42 2.84 16.46 -1.00
CA ASP A 42 2.70 16.86 0.39
C ASP A 42 4.10 17.05 1.05
N ASP A 43 4.13 17.23 2.36
CA ASP A 43 5.37 17.43 3.12
C ASP A 43 6.27 16.18 3.25
N THR A 44 5.89 15.04 2.67
CA THR A 44 6.62 13.76 2.72
C THR A 44 8.09 13.93 2.37
N ILE A 45 8.38 14.58 1.23
CA ILE A 45 9.74 14.76 0.72
C ILE A 45 10.55 15.67 1.64
N VAL A 46 9.96 16.80 2.03
CA VAL A 46 10.63 17.80 2.90
C VAL A 46 10.95 17.19 4.25
N TYR A 47 9.95 16.55 4.86
CA TYR A 47 10.11 15.86 6.15
C TYR A 47 11.22 14.81 6.10
N THR A 48 11.17 13.92 5.11
CA THR A 48 12.12 12.79 5.02
C THR A 48 13.54 13.28 4.75
N ARG A 49 13.72 14.29 3.89
CA ARG A 49 15.04 14.90 3.62
C ARG A 49 15.67 15.55 4.85
N ASN A 50 14.85 16.16 5.70
CA ASN A 50 15.32 16.81 6.91
C ASN A 50 15.71 15.82 8.02
N ARG A 51 15.35 14.55 7.85
CA ARG A 51 15.81 13.47 8.73
C ARG A 51 17.20 13.01 8.30
N GLY A 52 18.20 13.16 9.14
CA GLY A 52 19.56 12.69 8.86
C GLY A 52 19.73 11.17 8.98
N ASP A 53 18.68 10.43 9.36
CA ASP A 53 18.69 8.98 9.61
C ASP A 53 17.93 8.16 8.55
N VAL A 54 17.41 8.81 7.50
CA VAL A 54 16.70 8.15 6.40
C VAL A 54 17.37 8.49 5.07
N GLU A 55 17.73 7.46 4.33
CA GLU A 55 18.18 7.58 2.94
C GLU A 55 16.94 7.65 2.04
N MET A 56 16.64 8.85 1.52
CA MET A 56 15.50 9.07 0.67
C MET A 56 15.87 9.21 -0.80
N TYR A 57 15.13 8.51 -1.65
CA TYR A 57 15.29 8.55 -3.10
C TYR A 57 13.92 8.80 -3.77
N ILE A 58 13.90 9.65 -4.78
CA ILE A 58 12.69 9.94 -5.55
C ILE A 58 12.71 9.11 -6.83
N HIS A 59 11.74 8.21 -6.94
CA HIS A 59 11.46 7.45 -8.14
C HIS A 59 9.98 7.64 -8.49
N PRO A 60 9.67 8.51 -9.48
CA PRO A 60 8.29 8.81 -9.84
C PRO A 60 7.48 7.55 -10.08
N TRP A 61 6.29 7.51 -9.51
CA TRP A 61 5.38 6.39 -9.62
C TRP A 61 4.94 6.16 -11.08
N LYS A 62 4.99 4.92 -11.52
CA LYS A 62 4.68 4.50 -12.89
C LYS A 62 3.67 3.37 -12.96
N ASP A 63 2.80 3.22 -11.95
CA ASP A 63 1.85 2.11 -11.81
C ASP A 63 2.51 0.72 -11.78
N ASP A 64 3.77 0.67 -11.40
CA ASP A 64 4.57 -0.53 -11.30
C ASP A 64 5.06 -0.71 -9.85
N TYR A 65 4.33 -1.53 -9.08
CA TYR A 65 4.69 -1.86 -7.71
C TYR A 65 6.01 -2.63 -7.64
N ALA A 66 6.21 -3.59 -8.55
CA ALA A 66 7.43 -4.37 -8.60
C ALA A 66 8.65 -3.50 -8.88
N GLY A 67 8.57 -2.61 -9.88
CA GLY A 67 9.62 -1.65 -10.18
C GLY A 67 9.92 -0.73 -9.02
N GLN A 68 8.88 -0.25 -8.32
CA GLN A 68 9.06 0.62 -7.16
C GLN A 68 9.73 -0.12 -5.98
N ARG A 69 9.37 -1.38 -5.73
CA ARG A 69 10.02 -2.22 -4.72
C ARG A 69 11.47 -2.57 -5.09
N ASN A 70 11.75 -2.81 -6.36
CA ASN A 70 13.10 -3.06 -6.84
C ASN A 70 14.04 -1.87 -6.60
N ASN A 71 13.52 -0.63 -6.57
CA ASN A 71 14.34 0.53 -6.24
C ASN A 71 14.91 0.44 -4.82
N TYR A 72 14.11 0.11 -3.79
CA TYR A 72 14.69 -0.01 -2.45
C TYR A 72 15.63 -1.22 -2.32
N LEU A 73 15.36 -2.33 -3.02
CA LEU A 73 16.30 -3.46 -3.05
C LEU A 73 17.66 -3.04 -3.64
N MET A 74 17.64 -2.28 -4.73
CA MET A 74 18.87 -1.76 -5.34
C MET A 74 19.69 -0.91 -4.35
N TYR A 75 19.05 -0.05 -3.58
CA TYR A 75 19.75 0.78 -2.59
C TYR A 75 20.21 -0.03 -1.38
N ALA A 76 19.43 -1.02 -0.93
CA ALA A 76 19.82 -1.92 0.15
C ALA A 76 21.01 -2.83 -0.20
N GLN A 77 21.31 -3.02 -1.49
CA GLN A 77 22.49 -3.76 -1.95
C GLN A 77 23.80 -2.95 -1.90
N ARG A 78 23.73 -1.63 -1.69
CA ARG A 78 24.91 -0.75 -1.62
C ARG A 78 25.58 -0.82 -0.25
N ASP A 79 26.87 -0.63 -0.21
CA ASP A 79 27.62 -0.58 1.05
C ASP A 79 27.27 0.67 1.88
N PRO A 80 27.22 0.53 3.21
CA PRO A 80 27.38 -0.68 3.99
C PRO A 80 26.14 -1.59 3.86
N LYS A 81 26.33 -2.74 3.25
CA LYS A 81 25.26 -3.69 2.99
C LYS A 81 24.73 -4.31 4.30
N PRO A 82 23.44 -4.22 4.62
CA PRO A 82 22.85 -4.93 5.74
C PRO A 82 22.74 -6.43 5.47
N ASP A 83 22.66 -7.23 6.55
CA ASP A 83 22.50 -8.69 6.45
C ASP A 83 21.05 -9.07 6.11
N TRP A 84 20.09 -8.34 6.70
CA TRP A 84 18.67 -8.57 6.54
C TRP A 84 17.93 -7.29 6.15
N ILE A 85 16.82 -7.46 5.44
CA ILE A 85 15.92 -6.39 5.03
C ILE A 85 14.56 -6.64 5.66
N MET A 86 13.98 -5.61 6.27
CA MET A 86 12.58 -5.52 6.68
C MET A 86 11.87 -4.55 5.75
N VAL A 87 10.73 -4.95 5.20
CA VAL A 87 9.94 -4.10 4.29
C VAL A 87 8.53 -3.91 4.80
N SER A 88 7.98 -2.72 4.58
CA SER A 88 6.55 -2.48 4.74
C SER A 88 6.06 -1.42 3.77
N ASP A 89 4.77 -1.46 3.48
CA ASP A 89 4.10 -0.32 2.86
C ASP A 89 3.87 0.77 3.93
N HIS A 90 3.62 2.00 3.52
CA HIS A 90 3.51 3.12 4.47
C HIS A 90 2.34 2.97 5.48
N ASP A 91 1.29 2.25 5.10
CA ASP A 91 0.11 1.95 5.92
C ASP A 91 0.23 0.64 6.71
N GLU A 92 1.44 0.06 6.74
CA GLU A 92 1.76 -1.14 7.50
C GLU A 92 2.76 -0.82 8.62
N PHE A 93 2.73 -1.63 9.69
CA PHE A 93 3.68 -1.53 10.80
C PHE A 93 3.96 -2.89 11.41
N PHE A 94 5.08 -3.02 12.07
CA PHE A 94 5.41 -4.19 12.86
C PHE A 94 4.95 -4.00 14.31
N SER A 95 4.43 -5.06 14.93
CA SER A 95 4.04 -4.99 16.34
C SER A 95 5.25 -4.71 17.23
N PRO A 96 5.06 -4.00 18.38
CA PRO A 96 6.15 -3.74 19.30
C PRO A 96 6.90 -5.01 19.73
N ALA A 97 6.17 -6.08 20.05
CA ALA A 97 6.77 -7.35 20.44
C ALA A 97 7.61 -7.98 19.31
N LEU A 98 7.21 -7.82 18.04
CA LEU A 98 8.04 -8.26 16.93
C LEU A 98 9.35 -7.47 16.88
N LEU A 99 9.27 -6.14 16.96
CA LEU A 99 10.45 -5.28 16.90
C LEU A 99 11.41 -5.52 18.08
N GLU A 100 10.91 -5.62 19.30
CA GLU A 100 11.71 -5.92 20.49
C GLU A 100 12.45 -7.24 20.40
N ASN A 101 11.87 -8.24 19.73
CA ASN A 101 12.45 -9.57 19.57
C ASN A 101 13.17 -9.78 18.23
N ILE A 102 13.27 -8.76 17.36
CA ILE A 102 13.73 -8.96 15.99
C ILE A 102 15.11 -9.60 15.88
N HIS A 103 16.08 -9.16 16.67
CA HIS A 103 17.43 -9.73 16.62
C HIS A 103 17.44 -11.22 17.01
N GLY A 104 16.73 -11.62 18.06
CA GLY A 104 16.60 -13.03 18.45
C GLY A 104 15.87 -13.88 17.40
N ILE A 105 14.87 -13.31 16.74
CA ILE A 105 14.16 -13.94 15.60
C ILE A 105 15.14 -14.20 14.46
N LEU A 106 15.96 -13.19 14.08
CA LEU A 106 16.92 -13.32 13.00
C LEU A 106 18.07 -14.29 13.32
N GLU A 107 18.61 -14.25 14.54
CA GLU A 107 19.61 -15.23 15.01
C GLU A 107 19.09 -16.65 14.91
N LYS A 108 17.85 -16.88 15.34
CA LYS A 108 17.20 -18.19 15.22
C LYS A 108 17.01 -18.58 13.75
N ALA A 109 16.61 -17.65 12.90
CA ALA A 109 16.46 -17.89 11.47
C ALA A 109 17.81 -18.29 10.82
N GLU A 110 18.89 -17.59 11.15
CA GLU A 110 20.24 -17.92 10.65
C GLU A 110 20.70 -19.30 11.10
N ASN A 111 20.54 -19.62 12.39
CA ASN A 111 20.90 -20.93 12.95
C ASN A 111 20.16 -22.09 12.27
N LEU A 112 18.91 -21.85 11.83
CA LEU A 112 18.09 -22.81 11.10
C LEU A 112 18.22 -22.68 9.57
N CYS A 113 19.12 -21.81 9.12
CA CYS A 113 19.37 -21.50 7.70
C CYS A 113 18.13 -21.00 6.94
N TYR A 114 17.18 -20.33 7.59
CA TYR A 114 16.11 -19.63 6.90
C TYR A 114 16.62 -18.31 6.31
N ASN A 115 16.10 -17.93 5.16
CA ASN A 115 16.45 -16.67 4.50
C ASN A 115 15.23 -15.80 4.16
N LYS A 116 14.00 -16.25 4.55
CA LYS A 116 12.75 -15.51 4.43
C LYS A 116 11.84 -15.80 5.61
N ILE A 117 11.24 -14.76 6.14
CA ILE A 117 10.27 -14.85 7.23
C ILE A 117 8.99 -14.17 6.76
N ASP A 118 7.94 -14.95 6.64
CA ASP A 118 6.59 -14.45 6.41
C ASP A 118 5.97 -14.08 7.76
N VAL A 119 5.41 -12.88 7.84
CA VAL A 119 4.78 -12.37 9.06
C VAL A 119 3.27 -12.36 8.90
N GLN A 120 2.56 -12.80 9.94
CA GLN A 120 1.09 -12.85 9.93
C GLN A 120 0.48 -11.44 9.94
N CYS A 121 -0.55 -11.25 9.13
CA CYS A 121 -1.31 -10.00 9.05
C CYS A 121 -2.30 -9.86 10.21
N LYS A 122 -2.37 -8.65 10.77
CA LYS A 122 -3.46 -8.20 11.63
C LYS A 122 -4.10 -6.98 10.98
N LEU A 123 -5.36 -7.09 10.53
CA LEU A 123 -6.08 -5.94 10.00
C LEU A 123 -6.54 -5.04 11.13
N ILE A 124 -6.27 -3.76 11.00
CA ILE A 124 -6.66 -2.74 11.97
C ILE A 124 -7.47 -1.69 11.22
N TYR A 125 -8.73 -1.58 11.62
CA TYR A 125 -9.62 -0.56 11.07
C TYR A 125 -9.59 0.66 11.98
N ASN A 126 -9.19 1.80 11.44
CA ASN A 126 -9.30 3.08 12.10
C ASN A 126 -10.51 3.83 11.51
N LEU A 127 -11.62 3.81 12.23
CA LEU A 127 -12.88 4.43 11.83
C LEU A 127 -13.10 5.79 12.52
N GLY A 128 -12.06 6.55 12.77
CA GLY A 128 -12.08 7.76 13.55
C GLY A 128 -11.77 7.49 15.03
N GLU A 129 -12.57 7.99 15.98
CA GLU A 129 -12.31 7.80 17.42
C GLU A 129 -12.49 6.35 17.93
N LYS A 130 -12.99 5.45 17.09
CA LYS A 130 -13.21 4.05 17.44
C LYS A 130 -12.24 3.15 16.66
N GLU A 131 -11.34 2.46 17.37
CA GLU A 131 -10.65 1.30 16.82
C GLU A 131 -11.65 0.15 16.65
N ALA A 132 -11.97 -0.21 15.43
CA ALA A 132 -12.77 -1.40 15.14
C ALA A 132 -11.87 -2.62 14.95
N SER A 133 -12.37 -3.73 15.42
CA SER A 133 -11.81 -5.10 15.46
C SER A 133 -10.42 -5.34 14.89
N ARG A 134 -9.56 -5.83 15.75
CA ARG A 134 -8.24 -6.36 15.44
C ARG A 134 -8.38 -7.86 15.25
N GLU A 135 -8.45 -8.32 14.02
CA GLU A 135 -8.48 -9.75 13.72
C GLU A 135 -7.16 -10.20 13.09
N LEU A 136 -6.58 -11.29 13.60
CA LEU A 136 -5.55 -12.02 12.87
C LEU A 136 -6.17 -12.65 11.63
N ARG A 137 -5.54 -12.40 10.48
CA ARG A 137 -5.97 -13.01 9.22
C ARG A 137 -5.10 -14.23 8.90
N PRO A 138 -5.63 -15.23 8.22
CA PRO A 138 -4.84 -16.35 7.70
C PRO A 138 -4.02 -15.91 6.47
N PHE A 139 -3.47 -14.70 6.53
CA PHE A 139 -2.70 -14.09 5.45
C PHE A 139 -1.29 -13.76 5.97
N TRP A 140 -0.29 -14.15 5.18
CA TRP A 140 1.12 -14.04 5.50
C TRP A 140 1.81 -13.24 4.40
N LYS A 141 2.71 -12.34 4.78
CA LYS A 141 3.45 -11.50 3.82
C LYS A 141 4.95 -11.67 4.05
N PRO A 142 5.75 -11.83 2.99
CA PRO A 142 7.22 -11.91 3.07
C PRO A 142 7.81 -10.54 3.36
N LEU A 143 7.89 -10.18 4.64
CA LEU A 143 8.31 -8.84 5.07
C LEU A 143 9.73 -8.77 5.58
N ILE A 144 10.36 -9.91 5.91
CA ILE A 144 11.70 -9.97 6.48
C ILE A 144 12.50 -11.02 5.71
N PHE A 145 13.62 -10.63 5.14
CA PHE A 145 14.40 -11.55 4.32
C PHE A 145 15.87 -11.19 4.30
N LYS A 146 16.70 -12.19 4.05
CA LYS A 146 18.16 -12.02 3.93
C LYS A 146 18.48 -11.19 2.70
N ASN A 147 19.46 -10.30 2.83
CA ASN A 147 19.85 -9.41 1.74
C ASN A 147 20.75 -10.14 0.72
N ASP A 148 20.19 -11.13 0.05
CA ASP A 148 20.88 -11.88 -1.00
C ASP A 148 21.05 -11.05 -2.27
N ARG A 149 22.06 -11.38 -3.10
CA ARG A 149 22.20 -10.76 -4.41
C ARG A 149 21.15 -11.28 -5.37
N GLY A 150 20.62 -10.38 -6.20
CA GLY A 150 19.66 -10.75 -7.25
C GLY A 150 18.23 -10.90 -6.78
N LEU A 151 17.91 -10.47 -5.55
CA LEU A 151 16.51 -10.33 -5.12
C LEU A 151 15.76 -9.42 -6.07
N SER A 152 14.53 -9.81 -6.46
CA SER A 152 13.71 -9.00 -7.34
C SER A 152 12.22 -9.24 -7.14
N TYR A 153 11.44 -8.20 -7.38
CA TYR A 153 10.01 -8.27 -7.56
C TYR A 153 9.66 -8.25 -9.04
N SER A 154 8.63 -8.98 -9.44
CA SER A 154 8.10 -8.98 -10.80
C SER A 154 6.57 -9.10 -10.78
N GLY A 155 5.91 -8.61 -11.83
CA GLY A 155 4.45 -8.56 -11.93
C GLY A 155 3.83 -7.34 -11.25
N SER A 156 2.61 -7.01 -11.65
CA SER A 156 1.80 -5.92 -11.10
C SER A 156 0.33 -6.26 -11.36
N PRO A 157 -0.59 -6.03 -10.42
CA PRO A 157 -0.45 -5.52 -9.06
C PRO A 157 -0.04 -6.57 -8.01
N HIS A 158 -0.03 -7.86 -8.40
CA HIS A 158 0.36 -8.96 -7.51
C HIS A 158 1.80 -9.36 -7.81
N GLU A 159 2.72 -8.80 -7.02
CA GLU A 159 4.14 -9.02 -7.24
C GLU A 159 4.56 -10.41 -6.78
N THR A 160 5.36 -11.05 -7.60
CA THR A 160 6.14 -12.23 -7.23
C THR A 160 7.49 -11.78 -6.72
N PHE A 161 7.84 -12.20 -5.51
CA PHE A 161 9.16 -11.93 -4.91
C PHE A 161 10.08 -13.12 -5.09
N SER A 162 11.20 -12.92 -5.75
CA SER A 162 12.14 -13.96 -6.18
C SER A 162 13.52 -13.80 -5.54
N ASN A 163 14.11 -14.95 -5.23
CA ASN A 163 15.51 -15.07 -4.83
C ASN A 163 16.19 -16.10 -5.74
N PRO A 164 17.25 -15.77 -6.49
CA PRO A 164 17.94 -16.72 -7.37
C PRO A 164 18.57 -17.90 -6.62
N ASN A 165 18.85 -17.73 -5.32
CA ASN A 165 19.37 -18.79 -4.46
C ASN A 165 18.27 -19.68 -3.85
N GLY A 166 17.00 -19.44 -4.21
CA GLY A 166 15.82 -20.10 -3.63
C GLY A 166 15.46 -19.58 -2.24
N TRP A 167 14.24 -19.89 -1.83
CA TRP A 167 13.70 -19.55 -0.52
C TRP A 167 13.77 -20.73 0.45
N ARG A 168 14.30 -20.48 1.64
CA ARG A 168 14.13 -21.31 2.83
C ARG A 168 13.34 -20.47 3.83
N GLU A 169 12.04 -20.69 3.84
CA GLU A 169 11.09 -19.81 4.50
C GLU A 169 10.60 -20.36 5.84
N THR A 170 10.27 -19.45 6.73
CA THR A 170 9.54 -19.73 7.96
C THR A 170 8.42 -18.71 8.13
N ARG A 171 7.51 -18.99 9.05
CA ARG A 171 6.37 -18.11 9.35
C ARG A 171 6.36 -17.77 10.83
N ILE A 172 6.10 -16.52 11.14
CA ILE A 172 5.93 -16.04 12.51
C ILE A 172 4.61 -15.27 12.63
N GLY A 173 3.87 -15.54 13.70
CA GLY A 173 2.62 -14.86 13.99
C GLY A 173 2.02 -15.32 15.30
N SER A 174 1.48 -14.40 16.05
CA SER A 174 0.69 -14.60 17.26
C SER A 174 -0.10 -13.34 17.57
N GLU A 175 -0.88 -13.34 18.66
CA GLU A 175 -1.58 -12.13 19.10
C GLU A 175 -0.65 -10.93 19.34
N ASP A 176 0.61 -11.17 19.71
CA ASP A 176 1.61 -10.14 20.00
C ASP A 176 2.61 -9.93 18.85
N ILE A 177 2.88 -10.96 18.04
CA ILE A 177 3.84 -10.93 16.93
C ILE A 177 3.09 -10.93 15.60
N TYR A 178 2.99 -9.77 14.97
CA TYR A 178 2.28 -9.58 13.71
C TYR A 178 2.80 -8.35 12.97
N TYR A 179 2.42 -8.21 11.70
CA TYR A 179 2.40 -6.89 11.08
C TYR A 179 0.95 -6.38 11.02
N GLY A 180 0.78 -5.12 11.37
CA GLY A 180 -0.50 -4.43 11.28
C GLY A 180 -0.66 -3.78 9.90
N HIS A 181 -1.80 -3.99 9.27
CA HIS A 181 -2.20 -3.24 8.10
C HIS A 181 -3.38 -2.35 8.49
N VAL A 182 -3.12 -1.04 8.54
CA VAL A 182 -4.14 -0.07 8.95
C VAL A 182 -5.00 0.33 7.76
N ARG A 183 -6.29 0.07 7.87
CA ARG A 183 -7.29 0.56 6.93
C ARG A 183 -7.98 1.77 7.55
N GLN A 184 -7.60 2.95 7.13
CA GLN A 184 -8.33 4.18 7.47
C GLN A 184 -9.55 4.32 6.57
N LYS A 185 -10.66 4.70 7.16
CA LYS A 185 -11.92 4.92 6.46
C LYS A 185 -11.76 5.86 5.27
N ASP A 186 -10.97 6.90 5.42
CA ASP A 186 -10.78 7.96 4.42
C ASP A 186 -9.86 7.59 3.26
N VAL A 187 -8.97 6.60 3.46
CA VAL A 187 -7.96 6.17 2.48
C VAL A 187 -8.37 4.91 1.73
N ILE A 188 -9.22 4.07 2.34
CA ILE A 188 -9.79 2.85 1.70
C ILE A 188 -10.35 3.17 0.32
N TRP A 189 -10.90 4.32 0.11
CA TRP A 189 -11.48 4.96 -1.00
C TRP A 189 -10.67 5.22 -2.21
N ILE A 190 -9.68 6.08 -2.03
CA ILE A 190 -8.71 6.43 -3.08
C ILE A 190 -7.97 5.16 -3.49
N LYS A 191 -7.68 4.30 -2.51
CA LYS A 191 -7.01 3.02 -2.72
C LYS A 191 -7.91 2.00 -3.44
N GLY A 192 -9.19 1.94 -3.10
CA GLY A 192 -10.16 1.06 -3.76
C GLY A 192 -10.40 1.44 -5.21
N ALA A 193 -10.68 2.72 -5.47
CA ALA A 193 -10.85 3.23 -6.84
C ALA A 193 -9.58 3.05 -7.68
N ARG A 194 -8.41 3.33 -7.09
CA ARG A 194 -7.12 3.14 -7.76
C ARG A 194 -6.86 1.66 -8.06
N ASN A 195 -7.07 0.78 -7.10
CA ASN A 195 -6.85 -0.65 -7.30
C ASN A 195 -7.80 -1.22 -8.36
N PHE A 196 -9.04 -0.73 -8.42
CA PHE A 196 -9.97 -1.07 -9.48
C PHE A 196 -9.42 -0.67 -10.86
N VAL A 197 -8.90 0.56 -10.99
CA VAL A 197 -8.31 1.07 -12.24
C VAL A 197 -7.05 0.28 -12.63
N VAL A 198 -6.15 0.04 -11.66
CA VAL A 198 -4.89 -0.69 -11.90
C VAL A 198 -5.13 -2.18 -12.14
N SER A 199 -6.00 -2.81 -11.34
CA SER A 199 -6.34 -4.23 -11.51
C SER A 199 -7.08 -4.50 -12.81
N GLY A 200 -7.89 -3.54 -13.27
CA GLY A 200 -8.61 -3.64 -14.54
C GLY A 200 -7.67 -3.81 -15.74
N GLY A 201 -6.51 -3.16 -15.73
CA GLY A 201 -5.52 -3.30 -16.80
C GLY A 201 -4.67 -4.58 -16.71
N ALA A 202 -4.46 -5.13 -15.51
CA ALA A 202 -3.51 -6.22 -15.28
C ALA A 202 -4.16 -7.62 -15.25
N MET A 203 -5.47 -7.74 -14.94
CA MET A 203 -6.13 -9.02 -14.63
C MET A 203 -7.21 -9.45 -15.64
N LEU A 204 -7.07 -9.12 -16.92
CA LEU A 204 -8.04 -9.47 -17.96
C LEU A 204 -9.45 -8.85 -17.80
N TYR A 205 -9.59 -7.81 -17.02
CA TYR A 205 -10.82 -7.04 -16.89
C TYR A 205 -11.20 -6.28 -18.17
N ASP A 206 -10.34 -6.23 -19.17
CA ASP A 206 -10.68 -5.73 -20.51
C ASP A 206 -11.93 -6.40 -21.12
N LYS A 207 -12.33 -7.55 -20.58
CA LYS A 207 -13.56 -8.26 -20.96
C LYS A 207 -14.71 -8.02 -19.99
N ASN A 208 -14.48 -7.36 -18.84
CA ASN A 208 -15.54 -7.08 -17.89
C ASN A 208 -16.38 -5.87 -18.38
N PRO A 209 -17.71 -6.04 -18.61
CA PRO A 209 -18.58 -4.99 -19.10
C PRO A 209 -18.50 -3.69 -18.24
N HIS A 210 -18.48 -3.85 -16.92
CA HIS A 210 -18.44 -2.72 -15.99
C HIS A 210 -17.13 -1.93 -16.08
N TYR A 211 -16.02 -2.62 -16.31
CA TYR A 211 -14.74 -1.96 -16.53
C TYR A 211 -14.69 -1.20 -17.87
N ILE A 212 -15.27 -1.80 -18.90
CA ILE A 212 -15.39 -1.16 -20.23
C ILE A 212 -16.23 0.11 -20.13
N GLU A 213 -17.36 0.04 -19.40
CA GLU A 213 -18.24 1.19 -19.15
C GLU A 213 -17.54 2.30 -18.35
N PHE A 214 -16.78 1.93 -17.31
CA PHE A 214 -16.00 2.88 -16.53
C PHE A 214 -14.95 3.61 -17.38
N LYS A 215 -14.20 2.85 -18.21
CA LYS A 215 -13.26 3.44 -19.17
C LYS A 215 -13.96 4.39 -20.14
N ALA A 216 -15.14 4.04 -20.61
CA ALA A 216 -15.92 4.88 -21.52
C ALA A 216 -16.41 6.16 -20.82
N ALA A 217 -16.83 6.08 -19.56
CA ALA A 217 -17.23 7.23 -18.75
C ALA A 217 -16.06 8.20 -18.52
N LEU A 218 -14.88 7.67 -18.14
CA LEU A 218 -13.65 8.48 -18.00
C LEU A 218 -13.28 9.18 -19.31
N LYS A 219 -13.33 8.47 -20.43
CA LYS A 219 -13.04 9.03 -21.74
C LYS A 219 -14.05 10.10 -22.16
N ALA A 220 -15.33 9.92 -21.83
CA ALA A 220 -16.38 10.90 -22.09
C ALA A 220 -16.17 12.20 -21.29
N ASP A 221 -15.53 12.09 -20.13
CA ASP A 221 -15.13 13.24 -19.31
C ASP A 221 -13.77 13.85 -19.74
N GLY A 222 -13.19 13.36 -20.83
CA GLY A 222 -11.92 13.86 -21.38
C GLY A 222 -10.67 13.33 -20.69
N HIS A 223 -10.79 12.24 -19.92
CA HIS A 223 -9.69 11.66 -19.18
C HIS A 223 -9.21 10.34 -19.80
N GLU A 224 -7.91 10.14 -19.78
CA GLU A 224 -7.31 8.84 -20.07
C GLU A 224 -7.29 7.98 -18.79
N LEU A 225 -7.38 6.67 -18.98
CA LEU A 225 -7.23 5.71 -17.88
C LEU A 225 -5.75 5.65 -17.44
N ASP A 226 -5.39 6.53 -16.52
CA ASP A 226 -4.09 6.65 -15.90
C ASP A 226 -4.33 6.79 -14.39
N SER A 227 -3.85 5.83 -13.61
CA SER A 227 -4.13 5.78 -12.18
C SER A 227 -3.61 6.99 -11.41
N ILE A 228 -2.51 7.59 -11.86
CA ILE A 228 -1.95 8.80 -11.23
C ILE A 228 -2.85 9.99 -11.49
N LYS A 229 -3.26 10.19 -12.76
CA LYS A 229 -4.18 11.26 -13.14
C LYS A 229 -5.55 11.06 -12.51
N PHE A 230 -6.04 9.81 -12.44
CA PHE A 230 -7.30 9.50 -11.78
C PHE A 230 -7.26 9.81 -10.28
N ASN A 231 -6.20 9.45 -9.58
CA ASN A 231 -6.03 9.82 -8.18
C ASN A 231 -6.05 11.34 -7.99
N LYS A 232 -5.37 12.09 -8.85
CA LYS A 232 -5.39 13.55 -8.81
C LYS A 232 -6.79 14.10 -9.04
N LEU A 233 -7.50 13.61 -10.04
CA LEU A 233 -8.89 13.99 -10.33
C LEU A 233 -9.82 13.74 -9.14
N MET A 234 -9.63 12.58 -8.45
CA MET A 234 -10.40 12.26 -7.25
C MET A 234 -10.08 13.22 -6.09
N VAL A 235 -8.81 13.51 -5.86
CA VAL A 235 -8.36 14.46 -4.81
C VAL A 235 -8.85 15.88 -5.09
N ASP A 236 -8.76 16.31 -6.33
CA ASP A 236 -9.18 17.67 -6.75
C ASP A 236 -10.71 17.80 -6.88
N GLY A 237 -11.46 16.70 -6.75
CA GLY A 237 -12.91 16.67 -6.98
C GLY A 237 -13.31 16.98 -8.41
N SER A 238 -12.38 16.82 -9.36
CA SER A 238 -12.56 17.14 -10.79
C SER A 238 -12.91 15.93 -11.65
N VAL A 239 -13.34 14.82 -11.01
CA VAL A 239 -13.96 13.68 -11.71
C VAL A 239 -15.22 14.18 -12.42
N GLY A 240 -15.28 13.95 -13.72
CA GLY A 240 -16.37 14.49 -14.53
C GLY A 240 -17.74 13.83 -14.28
N PRO A 241 -18.82 14.39 -14.83
CA PRO A 241 -20.19 13.98 -14.53
C PRO A 241 -20.48 12.54 -14.99
N ASN A 242 -19.88 12.07 -16.09
CA ASN A 242 -20.11 10.72 -16.60
C ASN A 242 -19.48 9.65 -15.68
N THR A 243 -18.25 9.91 -15.22
CA THR A 243 -17.55 9.03 -14.27
C THR A 243 -18.26 9.02 -12.91
N THR A 244 -18.69 10.19 -12.43
CA THR A 244 -19.48 10.32 -11.19
C THR A 244 -20.78 9.53 -11.30
N LYS A 245 -21.52 9.70 -12.41
CA LYS A 245 -22.75 8.95 -12.65
C LYS A 245 -22.48 7.44 -12.67
N TRP A 246 -21.46 6.99 -13.37
CA TRP A 246 -21.11 5.57 -13.40
C TRP A 246 -20.84 5.01 -11.99
N ILE A 247 -20.03 5.69 -11.19
CA ILE A 247 -19.72 5.29 -9.80
C ILE A 247 -21.00 5.19 -8.94
N VAL A 248 -21.95 6.12 -9.12
CA VAL A 248 -23.21 6.13 -8.38
C VAL A 248 -24.15 5.00 -8.85
N ASP A 249 -24.28 4.81 -10.16
CA ASP A 249 -25.19 3.80 -10.74
C ASP A 249 -24.75 2.36 -10.44
N HIS A 250 -23.44 2.13 -10.27
CA HIS A 250 -22.87 0.79 -10.05
C HIS A 250 -22.62 0.47 -8.57
N ARG A 251 -23.25 1.18 -7.67
CA ARG A 251 -23.07 1.07 -6.21
C ARG A 251 -23.36 -0.30 -5.59
N ASP A 252 -24.30 -1.04 -6.19
CA ASP A 252 -24.85 -2.28 -5.62
C ASP A 252 -24.48 -3.51 -6.44
N ILE A 253 -23.64 -3.35 -7.46
CA ILE A 253 -23.21 -4.48 -8.30
C ILE A 253 -22.19 -5.32 -7.54
N ARG A 254 -22.65 -6.49 -7.13
CA ARG A 254 -21.79 -7.58 -6.69
C ARG A 254 -21.44 -8.41 -7.91
N ASP A 255 -20.33 -8.08 -8.55
CA ASP A 255 -19.77 -8.94 -9.58
C ASP A 255 -18.90 -10.00 -8.91
N PRO A 256 -19.27 -11.29 -8.96
CA PRO A 256 -18.49 -12.37 -8.35
C PRO A 256 -17.12 -12.58 -9.02
N SER A 257 -16.88 -11.97 -10.18
CA SER A 257 -15.58 -11.98 -10.86
C SER A 257 -14.63 -10.87 -10.36
N LEU A 258 -15.15 -9.89 -9.61
CA LEU A 258 -14.35 -8.83 -9.01
C LEU A 258 -13.99 -9.22 -7.58
N PRO A 259 -12.73 -9.04 -7.15
CA PRO A 259 -12.37 -9.27 -5.77
C PRO A 259 -13.17 -8.34 -4.85
N ASP A 260 -13.91 -8.94 -3.93
CA ASP A 260 -14.61 -8.34 -2.80
C ASP A 260 -15.21 -6.94 -3.02
N ASN A 261 -16.41 -6.87 -3.62
CA ASN A 261 -17.26 -5.66 -3.64
C ASN A 261 -16.56 -4.34 -4.06
N CYS A 262 -15.63 -4.41 -5.01
CA CYS A 262 -14.81 -3.29 -5.45
C CYS A 262 -15.64 -2.04 -5.81
N CYS A 263 -16.82 -2.21 -6.43
CA CYS A 263 -17.67 -1.09 -6.81
C CYS A 263 -18.43 -0.48 -5.62
N SER A 264 -18.86 -1.28 -4.64
CA SER A 264 -19.53 -0.76 -3.44
C SER A 264 -18.53 -0.06 -2.50
N GLU A 265 -17.34 -0.61 -2.36
CA GLU A 265 -16.23 0.07 -1.67
C GLU A 265 -15.88 1.38 -2.36
N MET A 266 -15.77 1.40 -3.67
CA MET A 266 -15.50 2.59 -4.45
C MET A 266 -16.51 3.71 -4.19
N ARG A 267 -17.80 3.40 -4.15
CA ARG A 267 -18.85 4.38 -3.90
C ARG A 267 -18.83 4.91 -2.47
N GLU A 268 -18.82 4.01 -1.50
CA GLU A 268 -18.77 4.42 -0.09
C GLU A 268 -17.66 5.40 0.15
N CYS A 269 -16.62 5.08 -0.53
CA CYS A 269 -15.47 5.84 -0.54
C CYS A 269 -15.78 7.19 -1.20
N TYR A 270 -16.08 7.35 -2.37
CA TYR A 270 -16.36 8.58 -3.06
C TYR A 270 -17.29 9.53 -2.27
N LEU A 271 -18.39 8.99 -1.73
CA LEU A 271 -19.31 9.77 -0.91
C LEU A 271 -18.67 10.27 0.40
N THR A 272 -17.83 9.45 1.02
CA THR A 272 -17.11 9.86 2.23
C THR A 272 -16.08 10.94 1.93
N TYR A 273 -15.37 10.82 0.81
CA TYR A 273 -14.44 11.85 0.35
C TYR A 273 -15.13 13.19 0.09
N PHE A 274 -16.22 13.19 -0.67
CA PHE A 274 -16.97 14.42 -0.92
C PHE A 274 -17.52 15.05 0.36
N LYS A 275 -18.00 14.27 1.30
CA LYS A 275 -18.42 14.76 2.62
C LYS A 275 -17.33 15.46 3.39
N LEU A 276 -16.10 14.93 3.34
CA LEU A 276 -14.99 15.44 4.12
C LEU A 276 -14.29 16.64 3.48
N TYR A 277 -14.11 16.61 2.17
CA TYR A 277 -13.26 17.58 1.47
C TYR A 277 -14.03 18.55 0.59
N HIS A 278 -15.28 18.23 0.23
CA HIS A 278 -16.13 19.05 -0.63
C HIS A 278 -17.59 19.03 -0.16
N PRO A 279 -17.85 19.41 1.10
CA PRO A 279 -19.20 19.39 1.66
C PRO A 279 -20.19 20.25 0.86
N GLU A 280 -19.70 21.29 0.18
CA GLU A 280 -20.48 22.13 -0.73
C GLU A 280 -21.01 21.39 -1.96
N LYS A 281 -20.36 20.29 -2.37
CA LYS A 281 -20.76 19.46 -3.53
C LYS A 281 -21.59 18.23 -3.13
N GLU A 282 -21.72 17.93 -1.83
CA GLU A 282 -22.51 16.80 -1.33
C GLU A 282 -23.96 16.90 -1.84
N HIS A 283 -24.52 18.09 -1.85
CA HIS A 283 -25.88 18.37 -2.31
C HIS A 283 -26.08 18.08 -3.80
N ASP A 284 -25.08 18.37 -4.63
CA ASP A 284 -25.15 18.14 -6.08
C ASP A 284 -25.01 16.66 -6.44
N VAL A 285 -24.20 15.92 -5.70
CA VAL A 285 -24.02 14.47 -5.88
C VAL A 285 -25.26 13.70 -5.40
N LEU A 286 -25.92 14.16 -4.34
CA LEU A 286 -27.11 13.52 -3.80
C LEU A 286 -28.37 13.88 -4.59
N ASN A 287 -28.50 15.12 -5.07
CA ASN A 287 -29.68 15.59 -5.79
C ASN A 287 -29.75 15.16 -7.26
N ASN A 288 -28.63 14.81 -7.88
CA ASN A 288 -28.60 14.21 -9.21
C ASN A 288 -28.97 12.71 -9.20
N ASN A 289 -29.39 12.18 -8.08
CA ASN A 289 -29.77 10.78 -7.94
C ASN A 289 -31.26 10.67 -7.50
N PRO A 290 -32.22 10.47 -8.43
CA PRO A 290 -33.65 10.39 -8.14
C PRO A 290 -34.07 9.16 -7.31
N HIS A 291 -33.13 8.30 -6.90
CA HIS A 291 -33.39 7.06 -6.17
C HIS A 291 -32.90 7.07 -4.72
N ILE A 292 -32.50 8.23 -4.17
CA ILE A 292 -32.23 8.41 -2.74
C ILE A 292 -33.29 9.35 -2.17
N SER A 293 -34.49 8.84 -2.01
CA SER A 293 -35.52 9.42 -1.14
C SER A 293 -35.93 8.38 -0.14
#